data_d82ff5da9e3d5ea907c404e6b2756b41
#
_entry.id   d82ff5da9e3d5ea907c404e6b2756b41
#
_cell.length_a   1.000
_cell.length_b   1.000
_cell.length_c   1.000
_cell.angle_alpha   90.00
_cell.angle_beta   90.00
_cell.angle_gamma   90.00
#
_symmetry.space_group_name_H-M   'P 1'
#
loop_
_entity.id
_entity.type
_entity.pdbx_description
1 polymer ?
#
loop_
_entity_poly.entity_id
_entity_poly.type
_entity_poly.pdbx_seq_one_letter_code
_entity_poly.pdbx_strand_id
1 'polypeptide(L)'
;MYSIGSNEEATRLSGVNVDFNKIMSYAICGVCVAFAGMVMLAKLGTGEPAAGASYETNAIAAAAIGGTSLAGGKGSIIGTFLGAILLQALKVGLVVCGVDTFWQYIATGLIIVFAVYVDVIQGKLAAMRLNKKAKAE
;
A
#
# COMPACT_ATOMS: atom_id res chain seq x y z
N MET A 1 1.36 -10.00 -12.24
CA MET A 1 0.84 -9.67 -10.90
C MET A 1 -0.45 -8.86 -10.94
N TYR A 2 -0.59 -7.80 -11.73
CA TYR A 2 -1.84 -7.02 -11.81
C TYR A 2 -3.06 -7.85 -12.24
N SER A 3 -2.92 -8.76 -13.21
CA SER A 3 -3.96 -9.67 -13.66
C SER A 3 -4.44 -10.62 -12.56
N ILE A 4 -3.53 -11.11 -11.73
CA ILE A 4 -3.86 -11.98 -10.57
C ILE A 4 -4.69 -11.21 -9.55
N GLY A 5 -4.34 -9.95 -9.28
CA GLY A 5 -5.10 -9.08 -8.37
C GLY A 5 -6.48 -8.70 -8.91
N SER A 6 -6.69 -8.70 -10.23
CA SER A 6 -7.98 -8.39 -10.84
C SER A 6 -8.93 -9.60 -10.87
N ASN A 7 -8.44 -10.75 -11.32
CA ASN A 7 -9.18 -12.01 -11.31
C ASN A 7 -8.20 -13.19 -11.34
N GLU A 8 -8.11 -13.89 -10.22
CA GLU A 8 -7.19 -15.02 -10.04
C GLU A 8 -7.57 -16.22 -10.92
N GLU A 9 -8.87 -16.57 -10.99
CA GLU A 9 -9.34 -17.70 -11.79
C GLU A 9 -9.11 -17.49 -13.28
N ALA A 10 -9.45 -16.31 -13.80
CA ALA A 10 -9.22 -15.98 -15.20
C ALA A 10 -7.74 -16.02 -15.57
N THR A 11 -6.87 -15.59 -14.64
CA THR A 11 -5.41 -15.62 -14.83
C THR A 11 -4.87 -17.05 -14.82
N ARG A 12 -5.42 -17.93 -13.97
CA ARG A 12 -5.08 -19.34 -13.90
C ARG A 12 -5.47 -20.07 -15.20
N LEU A 13 -6.67 -19.77 -15.72
CA LEU A 13 -7.14 -20.31 -16.99
C LEU A 13 -6.31 -19.84 -18.19
N SER A 14 -5.68 -18.69 -18.10
CA SER A 14 -4.72 -18.17 -19.09
C SER A 14 -3.35 -18.85 -19.07
N GLY A 15 -3.15 -19.91 -18.28
CA GLY A 15 -1.91 -20.68 -18.21
C GLY A 15 -0.82 -20.06 -17.33
N VAL A 16 -1.10 -19.00 -16.59
CA VAL A 16 -0.14 -18.38 -15.67
C VAL A 16 -0.13 -19.13 -14.34
N ASN A 17 1.07 -19.53 -13.88
CA ASN A 17 1.23 -20.16 -12.57
C ASN A 17 1.07 -19.12 -11.46
N VAL A 18 -0.15 -19.03 -10.89
CA VAL A 18 -0.53 -18.05 -9.87
C VAL A 18 0.23 -18.29 -8.58
N ASP A 19 0.41 -19.54 -8.18
CA ASP A 19 1.06 -19.90 -6.91
C ASP A 19 2.54 -19.50 -6.92
N PHE A 20 3.24 -19.75 -8.03
CA PHE A 20 4.62 -19.32 -8.20
C PHE A 20 4.77 -17.79 -8.13
N ASN A 21 3.87 -17.05 -8.79
CA ASN A 21 3.88 -15.58 -8.76
C ASN A 21 3.60 -15.03 -7.36
N LYS A 22 2.72 -15.66 -6.58
CA LYS A 22 2.47 -15.31 -5.18
C LYS A 22 3.72 -15.53 -4.34
N ILE A 23 4.34 -16.70 -4.42
CA ILE A 23 5.57 -17.03 -3.69
C ILE A 23 6.67 -16.03 -4.00
N MET A 24 6.89 -15.71 -5.28
CA MET A 24 7.88 -14.71 -5.70
C MET A 24 7.60 -13.32 -5.14
N SER A 25 6.34 -12.91 -5.09
CA SER A 25 5.95 -11.61 -4.50
C SER A 25 6.31 -11.53 -3.02
N TYR A 26 5.99 -12.59 -2.25
CA TYR A 26 6.32 -12.65 -0.83
C TYR A 26 7.84 -12.77 -0.60
N ALA A 27 8.56 -13.50 -1.45
CA ALA A 27 10.01 -13.61 -1.37
C ALA A 27 10.69 -12.25 -1.58
N ILE A 28 10.28 -11.50 -2.60
CA ILE A 28 10.80 -10.15 -2.85
C ILE A 28 10.47 -9.22 -1.68
N CYS A 29 9.24 -9.28 -1.17
CA CYS A 29 8.85 -8.49 0.00
C CYS A 29 9.73 -8.84 1.21
N GLY A 30 9.97 -10.12 1.48
CA GLY A 30 10.83 -10.58 2.59
C GLY A 30 12.26 -10.05 2.48
N VAL A 31 12.85 -10.05 1.28
CA VAL A 31 14.17 -9.47 1.04
C VAL A 31 14.18 -7.97 1.33
N CYS A 32 13.17 -7.23 0.84
CA CYS A 32 13.06 -5.79 1.09
C CYS A 32 12.90 -5.48 2.60
N VAL A 33 12.12 -6.29 3.31
CA VAL A 33 11.93 -6.15 4.77
C VAL A 33 13.24 -6.43 5.51
N ALA A 34 14.03 -7.44 5.09
CA ALA A 34 15.33 -7.72 5.69
C ALA A 34 16.29 -6.54 5.52
N PHE A 35 16.37 -5.94 4.35
CA PHE A 35 17.16 -4.72 4.13
C PHE A 35 16.67 -3.56 5.00
N ALA A 36 15.37 -3.33 5.08
CA ALA A 36 14.81 -2.29 5.94
C ALA A 36 15.15 -2.51 7.42
N GLY A 37 15.10 -3.77 7.88
CA GLY A 37 15.51 -4.15 9.23
C GLY A 37 16.97 -3.87 9.51
N MET A 38 17.89 -4.16 8.57
CA MET A 38 19.31 -3.84 8.70
C MET A 38 19.55 -2.33 8.82
N VAL A 39 18.89 -1.53 7.99
CA VAL A 39 18.98 -0.06 8.06
C VAL A 39 18.47 0.45 9.40
N MET A 40 17.37 -0.13 9.91
CA MET A 40 16.80 0.25 11.21
C MET A 40 17.73 -0.08 12.37
N LEU A 41 18.33 -1.28 12.36
CA LEU A 41 19.34 -1.69 13.34
C LEU A 41 20.56 -0.75 13.33
N ALA A 42 21.05 -0.39 12.14
CA ALA A 42 22.16 0.55 12.00
C ALA A 42 21.81 1.95 12.53
N LYS A 43 20.56 2.39 12.38
CA LYS A 43 20.08 3.69 12.87
C LYS A 43 19.92 3.73 14.39
N LEU A 44 19.40 2.67 14.99
CA LEU A 44 19.12 2.61 16.43
C LEU A 44 20.35 2.18 17.25
N GLY A 45 21.31 1.47 16.64
CA GLY A 45 22.47 0.91 17.33
C GLY A 45 22.14 -0.26 18.28
N THR A 46 20.87 -0.55 18.49
CA THR A 46 20.36 -1.62 19.37
C THR A 46 19.18 -2.32 18.73
N GLY A 47 19.02 -3.62 19.02
CA GLY A 47 17.84 -4.40 18.60
C GLY A 47 16.70 -4.18 19.58
N GLU A 48 15.72 -3.35 19.19
CA GLU A 48 14.51 -3.13 19.98
C GLU A 48 13.34 -3.97 19.39
N PRO A 49 12.73 -4.87 20.19
CA PRO A 49 11.68 -5.75 19.70
C PRO A 49 10.44 -5.02 19.15
N ALA A 50 10.17 -3.82 19.64
CA ALA A 50 9.01 -3.01 19.24
C ALA A 50 9.30 -1.98 18.14
N ALA A 51 10.55 -1.90 17.62
CA ALA A 51 10.96 -0.87 16.67
C ALA A 51 10.18 -0.87 15.34
N GLY A 52 9.57 -2.01 14.97
CA GLY A 52 8.76 -2.17 13.75
C GLY A 52 7.25 -2.10 13.96
N ALA A 53 6.78 -1.81 15.16
CA ALA A 53 5.35 -1.80 15.46
C ALA A 53 4.60 -0.80 14.55
N SER A 54 3.50 -1.25 13.95
CA SER A 54 2.65 -0.47 13.02
C SER A 54 3.31 -0.10 11.68
N TYR A 55 4.48 -0.63 11.32
CA TYR A 55 5.10 -0.36 10.02
C TYR A 55 4.30 -0.99 8.88
N GLU A 56 3.67 -2.14 9.11
CA GLU A 56 2.77 -2.78 8.15
C GLU A 56 1.59 -1.87 7.80
N THR A 57 0.97 -1.25 8.79
CA THR A 57 -0.15 -0.32 8.59
C THR A 57 0.29 0.92 7.82
N ASN A 58 1.49 1.44 8.11
CA ASN A 58 2.05 2.58 7.40
C ASN A 58 2.38 2.22 5.93
N ALA A 59 2.87 1.01 5.67
CA ALA A 59 3.14 0.54 4.31
C ALA A 59 1.86 0.41 3.49
N ILE A 60 0.78 -0.13 4.08
CA ILE A 60 -0.54 -0.20 3.46
C ILE A 60 -1.08 1.21 3.16
N ALA A 61 -0.97 2.12 4.13
CA ALA A 61 -1.38 3.51 3.96
C ALA A 61 -0.61 4.19 2.82
N ALA A 62 0.71 4.02 2.77
CA ALA A 62 1.55 4.57 1.72
C ALA A 62 1.17 4.04 0.33
N ALA A 63 0.87 2.73 0.22
CA ALA A 63 0.42 2.12 -1.01
C ALA A 63 -0.94 2.67 -1.46
N ALA A 64 -1.89 2.81 -0.53
CA ALA A 64 -3.22 3.35 -0.80
C ALA A 64 -3.17 4.82 -1.24
N ILE A 65 -2.41 5.67 -0.52
CA ILE A 65 -2.18 7.08 -0.90
C ILE A 65 -1.48 7.17 -2.25
N GLY A 66 -0.56 6.25 -2.53
CA GLY A 66 0.15 6.14 -3.79
C GLY A 66 -0.70 5.68 -4.98
N GLY A 67 -1.99 5.44 -4.79
CA GLY A 67 -2.94 5.04 -5.84
C GLY A 67 -2.89 3.56 -6.19
N THR A 68 -2.35 2.72 -5.30
CA THR A 68 -2.45 1.27 -5.41
C THR A 68 -3.81 0.82 -4.86
N SER A 69 -4.62 0.18 -5.70
CA SER A 69 -5.95 -0.29 -5.30
C SER A 69 -5.86 -1.46 -4.33
N LEU A 70 -6.51 -1.34 -3.19
CA LEU A 70 -6.62 -2.41 -2.20
C LEU A 70 -7.52 -3.56 -2.69
N ALA A 71 -8.42 -3.28 -3.65
CA ALA A 71 -9.22 -4.30 -4.32
C ALA A 71 -8.41 -5.10 -5.37
N GLY A 72 -7.18 -4.69 -5.67
CA GLY A 72 -6.29 -5.34 -6.63
C GLY A 72 -6.43 -4.82 -8.07
N GLY A 73 -5.63 -5.39 -8.96
CA GLY A 73 -5.67 -5.10 -10.40
C GLY A 73 -4.99 -3.79 -10.85
N LYS A 74 -4.72 -2.86 -9.95
CA LYS A 74 -4.09 -1.56 -10.27
C LYS A 74 -3.09 -1.17 -9.19
N GLY A 75 -2.00 -0.55 -9.59
CA GLY A 75 -1.00 -0.03 -8.67
C GLY A 75 0.17 0.63 -9.39
N SER A 76 0.94 1.42 -8.66
CA SER A 76 2.14 2.08 -9.15
C SER A 76 3.22 2.06 -8.08
N ILE A 77 4.39 1.51 -8.42
CA ILE A 77 5.54 1.51 -7.51
C ILE A 77 6.00 2.93 -7.21
N ILE A 78 6.05 3.78 -8.25
CA ILE A 78 6.44 5.18 -8.11
C ILE A 78 5.41 5.92 -7.24
N GLY A 79 4.12 5.67 -7.46
CA GLY A 79 3.04 6.22 -6.63
C GLY A 79 3.18 5.82 -5.17
N THR A 80 3.39 4.53 -4.89
CA THR A 80 3.60 4.01 -3.53
C THR A 80 4.82 4.65 -2.85
N PHE A 81 5.93 4.84 -3.60
CA PHE A 81 7.13 5.50 -3.09
C PHE A 81 6.86 6.96 -2.71
N LEU A 82 6.17 7.71 -3.56
CA LEU A 82 5.77 9.08 -3.27
C LEU A 82 4.78 9.15 -2.10
N GLY A 83 3.85 8.20 -2.02
CA GLY A 83 2.92 8.05 -0.89
C GLY A 83 3.65 7.81 0.44
N ALA A 84 4.70 6.99 0.43
CA ALA A 84 5.52 6.72 1.60
C ALA A 84 6.28 7.97 2.07
N ILE A 85 6.87 8.74 1.14
CA ILE A 85 7.55 10.01 1.44
C ILE A 85 6.56 11.01 2.04
N LEU A 86 5.39 11.16 1.44
CA LEU A 86 4.36 12.08 1.90
C LEU A 86 3.89 11.73 3.31
N LEU A 87 3.61 10.46 3.55
CA LEU A 87 3.16 9.97 4.85
C LEU A 87 4.23 10.18 5.93
N GLN A 88 5.49 9.91 5.60
CA GLN A 88 6.61 10.12 6.52
C GLN A 88 6.85 11.61 6.79
N ALA A 89 6.77 12.46 5.77
CA ALA A 89 6.89 13.91 5.93
C ALA A 89 5.79 14.46 6.85
N LEU A 90 4.56 13.99 6.70
CA LEU A 90 3.44 14.36 7.55
C LEU A 90 3.69 13.95 9.01
N LYS A 91 4.14 12.70 9.25
CA LYS A 91 4.48 12.23 10.60
C LYS A 91 5.59 13.06 11.26
N VAL A 92 6.67 13.32 10.53
CA VAL A 92 7.76 14.16 11.02
C VAL A 92 7.25 15.57 11.32
N GLY A 93 6.41 16.14 10.46
CA GLY A 93 5.77 17.43 10.69
C GLY A 93 4.96 17.47 11.99
N LEU A 94 4.14 16.44 12.25
CA LEU A 94 3.37 16.34 13.49
C LEU A 94 4.27 16.24 14.73
N VAL A 95 5.36 15.49 14.64
CA VAL A 95 6.36 15.39 15.72
C VAL A 95 7.01 16.75 16.00
N VAL A 96 7.41 17.48 14.96
CA VAL A 96 8.03 18.81 15.10
C VAL A 96 7.03 19.83 15.69
N CYS A 97 5.75 19.72 15.38
CA CYS A 97 4.69 20.53 15.98
C CYS A 97 4.38 20.15 17.44
N GLY A 98 5.07 19.16 18.02
CA GLY A 98 4.84 18.72 19.40
C GLY A 98 3.53 17.96 19.61
N VAL A 99 2.95 17.41 18.55
CA VAL A 99 1.70 16.63 18.62
C VAL A 99 1.99 15.26 19.25
N ASP A 100 1.22 14.91 20.28
CA ASP A 100 1.34 13.65 20.99
C ASP A 100 1.18 12.44 20.06
N THR A 101 1.87 11.36 20.35
CA THR A 101 1.90 10.11 19.56
C THR A 101 0.50 9.54 19.32
N PHE A 102 -0.41 9.64 20.30
CA PHE A 102 -1.79 9.17 20.15
C PHE A 102 -2.54 9.92 19.04
N TRP A 103 -2.37 11.23 18.96
CA TRP A 103 -2.96 12.03 17.88
C TRP A 103 -2.37 11.70 16.51
N GLN A 104 -1.10 11.32 16.44
CA GLN A 104 -0.46 10.87 15.21
C GLN A 104 -1.08 9.55 14.70
N TYR A 105 -1.43 8.61 15.60
CA TYR A 105 -2.13 7.39 15.22
C TYR A 105 -3.55 7.69 14.70
N ILE A 106 -4.28 8.59 15.35
CA ILE A 106 -5.62 9.01 14.91
C ILE A 106 -5.53 9.65 13.53
N ALA A 107 -4.61 10.57 13.31
CA ALA A 107 -4.39 11.22 12.02
C ALA A 107 -4.05 10.21 10.91
N THR A 108 -3.13 9.27 11.19
CA THR A 108 -2.77 8.22 10.24
C THR A 108 -3.95 7.32 9.91
N GLY A 109 -4.74 6.92 10.91
CA GLY A 109 -5.96 6.11 10.70
C GLY A 109 -6.99 6.83 9.83
N LEU A 110 -7.20 8.12 10.06
CA LEU A 110 -8.13 8.94 9.28
C LEU A 110 -7.67 9.09 7.83
N ILE A 111 -6.37 9.26 7.60
CA ILE A 111 -5.78 9.30 6.26
C ILE A 111 -6.01 7.99 5.52
N ILE A 112 -5.83 6.84 6.19
CA ILE A 112 -6.06 5.51 5.59
C ILE A 112 -7.53 5.37 5.18
N VAL A 113 -8.46 5.71 6.06
CA VAL A 113 -9.90 5.65 5.77
C VAL A 113 -10.25 6.53 4.57
N PHE A 114 -9.69 7.75 4.51
CA PHE A 114 -9.91 8.66 3.40
C PHE A 114 -9.32 8.11 2.09
N ALA A 115 -8.11 7.55 2.12
CA ALA A 115 -7.48 6.96 0.94
C ALA A 115 -8.29 5.76 0.40
N VAL A 116 -8.77 4.88 1.28
CA VAL A 116 -9.64 3.75 0.90
C VAL A 116 -10.96 4.25 0.32
N TYR A 117 -11.56 5.27 0.92
CA TYR A 117 -12.81 5.85 0.43
C TYR A 117 -12.66 6.41 -0.99
N VAL A 118 -11.56 7.11 -1.26
CA VAL A 118 -11.23 7.63 -2.60
C VAL A 118 -11.03 6.49 -3.60
N ASP A 119 -10.33 5.43 -3.23
CA ASP A 119 -10.11 4.25 -4.11
C ASP A 119 -11.44 3.57 -4.47
N VAL A 120 -12.34 3.37 -3.51
CA VAL A 120 -13.67 2.78 -3.73
C VAL A 120 -14.51 3.66 -4.66
N ILE A 121 -14.48 4.98 -4.51
CA ILE A 121 -15.20 5.90 -5.40
C ILE A 121 -14.64 5.83 -6.81
N GLN A 122 -13.32 5.88 -6.97
CA GLN A 122 -12.66 5.79 -8.27
C GLN A 122 -12.99 4.47 -8.98
N GLY A 123 -13.01 3.36 -8.23
CA GLY A 123 -13.43 2.04 -8.74
C GLY A 123 -14.86 2.05 -9.25
N LYS A 124 -15.81 2.61 -8.49
CA LYS A 124 -17.23 2.74 -8.91
C LYS A 124 -17.40 3.65 -10.13
N LEU A 125 -16.70 4.78 -10.17
CA LEU A 125 -16.76 5.70 -11.31
C LEU A 125 -16.17 5.07 -12.58
N ALA A 126 -15.09 4.30 -12.47
CA ALA A 126 -14.52 3.58 -13.61
C ALA A 126 -15.49 2.52 -14.16
N ALA A 127 -16.14 1.75 -13.26
CA ALA A 127 -17.15 0.76 -13.65
C ALA A 127 -18.35 1.40 -14.33
N MET A 128 -18.83 2.55 -13.83
CA MET A 128 -19.95 3.28 -14.47
C MET A 128 -19.58 3.81 -15.86
N ARG A 129 -18.33 4.27 -16.05
CA ARG A 129 -17.85 4.75 -17.37
C ARG A 129 -17.79 3.63 -18.40
N LEU A 130 -17.36 2.42 -18.00
CA LEU A 130 -17.32 1.24 -18.88
C LEU A 130 -18.73 0.81 -19.27
N ASN A 131 -19.66 0.79 -18.32
CA ASN A 131 -21.05 0.41 -18.58
C ASN A 131 -21.79 1.42 -19.47
N LYS A 132 -21.41 2.71 -19.39
CA LYS A 132 -21.96 3.76 -20.27
C LYS A 132 -21.42 3.65 -21.71
N LYS A 133 -20.17 3.23 -21.89
CA LYS A 133 -19.59 2.99 -23.22
C LYS A 133 -20.23 1.76 -23.88
N ALA A 134 -20.40 0.64 -23.15
CA ALA A 134 -21.03 -0.57 -23.64
C ALA A 134 -22.52 -0.42 -24.00
N LYS A 135 -23.20 0.63 -23.53
CA LYS A 135 -24.58 0.97 -23.91
C LYS A 135 -24.68 1.94 -25.10
N ALA A 136 -23.56 2.51 -25.53
CA ALA A 136 -23.52 3.50 -26.62
C ALA A 136 -23.03 2.89 -27.96
N GLU A 137 -22.56 1.63 -27.92
CA GLU A 137 -22.30 0.75 -29.06
C GLU A 137 -23.47 -0.21 -29.27
#